data_c41f6e5945b060ba4e483302a352c926
#
_entry.id   c41f6e5945b060ba4e483302a352c926
#
_cell.length_a   1.000
_cell.length_b   1.000
_cell.length_c   1.000
_cell.angle_alpha   90.00
_cell.angle_beta   90.00
_cell.angle_gamma   90.00
#
_symmetry.space_group_name_H-M   'P 1'
#
loop_
_entity.id
_entity.type
_entity.pdbx_description
1 polymer ?
#
loop_
_entity_poly.entity_id
_entity_poly.type
_entity_poly.pdbx_seq_one_letter_code
_entity_poly.pdbx_strand_id
1 'polypeptide(L)'
;TPHLIIVEKFWRSEWNSRLAASMLTIGIPNSIESGLFQFGLLLLQRLSAGFGTYALSADAIAKAITPLTHVFDTCAGLVLVTVVGQTMGAKRLDQTKLYLRHIMRLEYLITVPINILVVVFSPQLVGLYHVSAETAEIATGILRIYTGFSILFHPTAFALPYAVRGAGDTKCTRVA
;
A
#
# COMPACT_ATOMS: atom_id res chain seq x y z
N THR A 1 -4.78 -30.42 -14.90
CA THR A 1 -4.32 -29.64 -16.08
C THR A 1 -4.66 -28.19 -15.85
N PRO A 2 -3.66 -27.28 -15.83
CA PRO A 2 -3.95 -25.85 -15.72
C PRO A 2 -4.67 -25.43 -17.02
N HIS A 3 -5.90 -24.96 -16.92
CA HIS A 3 -6.58 -24.28 -18.01
C HIS A 3 -5.89 -22.92 -18.20
N LEU A 4 -4.91 -22.88 -19.08
CA LEU A 4 -4.37 -21.64 -19.61
C LEU A 4 -5.50 -20.94 -20.37
N ILE A 5 -5.91 -19.77 -19.90
CA ILE A 5 -6.81 -18.89 -20.63
C ILE A 5 -5.99 -18.31 -21.78
N ILE A 6 -6.05 -18.94 -22.95
CA ILE A 6 -5.42 -18.45 -24.16
C ILE A 6 -6.38 -17.43 -24.77
N VAL A 7 -6.02 -16.16 -24.73
CA VAL A 7 -6.78 -15.10 -25.40
C VAL A 7 -6.39 -15.10 -26.89
N GLU A 8 -7.04 -15.96 -27.67
CA GLU A 8 -6.72 -16.12 -29.10
C GLU A 8 -7.14 -14.96 -30.00
N LYS A 9 -8.04 -14.08 -29.57
CA LYS A 9 -8.56 -12.96 -30.38
C LYS A 9 -8.73 -11.69 -29.57
N PHE A 10 -7.64 -11.03 -29.24
CA PHE A 10 -7.64 -9.73 -28.57
C PHE A 10 -8.40 -8.64 -29.36
N TRP A 11 -8.39 -8.70 -30.69
CA TRP A 11 -8.99 -7.73 -31.61
C TRP A 11 -10.49 -7.95 -31.92
N ARG A 12 -11.09 -9.06 -31.45
CA ARG A 12 -12.51 -9.37 -31.59
C ARG A 12 -13.21 -9.53 -30.24
N SER A 13 -12.82 -8.71 -29.28
CA SER A 13 -13.54 -8.65 -28.00
C SER A 13 -14.91 -8.01 -28.25
N GLU A 14 -15.97 -8.81 -28.14
CA GLU A 14 -17.33 -8.29 -28.14
C GLU A 14 -17.52 -7.40 -26.90
N TRP A 15 -17.93 -6.15 -27.13
CA TRP A 15 -18.19 -5.19 -26.07
C TRP A 15 -19.33 -5.70 -25.19
N ASN A 16 -19.01 -6.22 -24.01
CA ASN A 16 -20.00 -6.66 -23.04
C ASN A 16 -20.32 -5.50 -22.08
N SER A 17 -21.39 -4.77 -22.37
CA SER A 17 -21.83 -3.61 -21.57
C SER A 17 -22.11 -3.97 -20.10
N ARG A 18 -22.55 -5.21 -19.82
CA ARG A 18 -22.80 -5.69 -18.46
C ARG A 18 -21.50 -5.86 -17.66
N LEU A 19 -20.47 -6.37 -18.32
CA LEU A 19 -19.12 -6.49 -17.72
C LEU A 19 -18.51 -5.12 -17.47
N ALA A 20 -18.61 -4.21 -18.44
CA ALA A 20 -18.15 -2.84 -18.32
C ALA A 20 -18.87 -2.09 -17.18
N ALA A 21 -20.18 -2.23 -17.07
CA ALA A 21 -20.96 -1.65 -15.97
C ALA A 21 -20.53 -2.19 -14.60
N SER A 22 -20.27 -3.50 -14.50
CA SER A 22 -19.77 -4.11 -13.25
C SER A 22 -18.39 -3.56 -12.87
N MET A 23 -17.47 -3.42 -13.83
CA MET A 23 -16.16 -2.84 -13.61
C MET A 23 -16.25 -1.38 -13.16
N LEU A 24 -17.10 -0.58 -13.80
CA LEU A 24 -17.31 0.83 -13.43
C LEU A 24 -17.93 0.98 -12.04
N THR A 25 -18.86 0.11 -11.68
CA THR A 25 -19.51 0.15 -10.36
C THR A 25 -18.51 -0.06 -9.23
N ILE A 26 -17.45 -0.84 -9.45
CA ILE A 26 -16.37 -1.06 -8.48
C ILE A 26 -15.27 0.00 -8.65
N GLY A 27 -14.93 0.34 -9.89
CA GLY A 27 -13.83 1.23 -10.22
C GLY A 27 -14.07 2.69 -9.83
N ILE A 28 -15.29 3.22 -10.05
CA ILE A 28 -15.61 4.62 -9.76
C ILE A 28 -15.46 4.94 -8.26
N PRO A 29 -16.07 4.19 -7.32
CA PRO A 29 -15.88 4.45 -5.90
C PRO A 29 -14.42 4.35 -5.46
N ASN A 30 -13.68 3.37 -5.95
CA ASN A 30 -12.27 3.18 -5.65
C ASN A 30 -11.39 4.32 -6.20
N SER A 31 -11.74 4.85 -7.37
CA SER A 31 -11.05 6.01 -7.96
C SER A 31 -11.32 7.29 -7.17
N ILE A 32 -12.55 7.49 -6.70
CA ILE A 32 -12.91 8.63 -5.86
C ILE A 32 -12.15 8.57 -4.52
N GLU A 33 -12.13 7.40 -3.87
CA GLU A 33 -11.37 7.17 -2.63
C GLU A 33 -9.88 7.52 -2.83
N SER A 34 -9.27 6.97 -3.89
CA SER A 34 -7.87 7.23 -4.21
C SER A 34 -7.61 8.71 -4.55
N GLY A 35 -8.54 9.35 -5.25
CA GLY A 35 -8.47 10.78 -5.57
C GLY A 35 -8.55 11.67 -4.33
N LEU A 36 -9.44 11.37 -3.39
CA LEU A 36 -9.56 12.10 -2.12
C LEU A 36 -8.30 11.92 -1.27
N PHE A 37 -7.75 10.70 -1.23
CA PHE A 37 -6.50 10.44 -0.52
C PHE A 37 -5.33 11.24 -1.12
N GLN A 38 -5.19 11.24 -2.45
CA GLN A 38 -4.15 12.03 -3.13
C GLN A 38 -4.33 13.54 -2.93
N PHE A 39 -5.57 14.01 -2.92
CA PHE A 39 -5.87 15.40 -2.63
C PHE A 39 -5.46 15.77 -1.20
N GLY A 40 -5.72 14.90 -0.22
CA GLY A 40 -5.25 15.06 1.15
C GLY A 40 -3.72 15.16 1.24
N LEU A 41 -3.00 14.31 0.51
CA LEU A 41 -1.54 14.37 0.45
C LEU A 41 -1.03 15.68 -0.16
N LEU A 42 -1.70 16.21 -1.19
CA LEU A 42 -1.36 17.52 -1.78
C LEU A 42 -1.56 18.67 -0.79
N LEU A 43 -2.63 18.65 0.01
CA LEU A 43 -2.84 19.64 1.07
C LEU A 43 -1.75 19.58 2.13
N LEU A 44 -1.37 18.37 2.56
CA LEU A 44 -0.27 18.18 3.50
C LEU A 44 1.05 18.68 2.94
N GLN A 45 1.33 18.43 1.66
CA GLN A 45 2.53 18.92 1.00
C GLN A 45 2.55 20.45 0.91
N ARG A 46 1.42 21.08 0.64
CA ARG A 46 1.27 22.54 0.67
C ARG A 46 1.53 23.10 2.06
N LEU A 47 1.04 22.44 3.09
CA LEU A 47 1.29 22.81 4.49
C LEU A 47 2.78 22.69 4.82
N SER A 48 3.43 21.58 4.42
CA SER A 48 4.90 21.39 4.60
C SER A 48 5.71 22.48 3.93
N ALA A 49 5.30 22.96 2.75
CA ALA A 49 5.95 24.07 2.07
C ALA A 49 5.90 25.39 2.87
N GLY A 50 4.88 25.58 3.69
CA GLY A 50 4.75 26.73 4.57
C GLY A 50 5.79 26.80 5.70
N PHE A 51 6.42 25.66 6.05
CA PHE A 51 7.48 25.60 7.06
C PHE A 51 8.89 25.94 6.53
N GLY A 52 8.98 26.30 5.26
CA GLY A 52 10.24 26.69 4.63
C GLY A 52 10.91 25.60 3.80
N THR A 53 11.99 25.99 3.11
CA THR A 53 12.67 25.11 2.15
C THR A 53 13.33 23.89 2.79
N TYR A 54 13.86 24.03 4.00
CA TYR A 54 14.50 22.92 4.73
C TYR A 54 13.49 21.82 5.07
N ALA A 55 12.29 22.18 5.55
CA ALA A 55 11.24 21.25 5.88
C ALA A 55 10.68 20.55 4.64
N LEU A 56 10.49 21.29 3.54
CA LEU A 56 10.04 20.72 2.27
C LEU A 56 11.05 19.73 1.68
N SER A 57 12.34 20.06 1.74
CA SER A 57 13.42 19.17 1.30
C SER A 57 13.49 17.90 2.17
N ALA A 58 13.35 18.06 3.48
CA ALA A 58 13.34 16.94 4.42
C ALA A 58 12.15 15.99 4.19
N ASP A 59 10.95 16.53 3.94
CA ASP A 59 9.75 15.76 3.60
C ASP A 59 9.93 15.00 2.27
N ALA A 60 10.54 15.64 1.25
CA ALA A 60 10.83 15.00 -0.02
C ALA A 60 11.80 13.81 0.15
N ILE A 61 12.85 13.96 0.95
CA ILE A 61 13.81 12.88 1.24
C ILE A 61 13.13 11.74 2.00
N ALA A 62 12.34 12.04 3.02
CA ALA A 62 11.60 11.03 3.77
C ALA A 62 10.66 10.26 2.85
N LYS A 63 9.93 10.93 1.96
CA LYS A 63 9.05 10.32 0.96
C LYS A 63 9.80 9.49 -0.09
N ALA A 64 11.04 9.80 -0.39
CA ALA A 64 11.87 9.00 -1.30
C ALA A 64 12.34 7.68 -0.66
N ILE A 65 12.57 7.67 0.65
CA ILE A 65 13.04 6.50 1.41
C ILE A 65 11.86 5.60 1.83
N THR A 66 10.71 6.18 2.18
CA THR A 66 9.53 5.46 2.67
C THR A 66 9.07 4.29 1.78
N PRO A 67 9.07 4.36 0.43
CA PRO A 67 8.67 3.23 -0.40
C PRO A 67 9.48 1.95 -0.16
N LEU A 68 10.73 2.07 0.28
CA LEU A 68 11.56 0.89 0.61
C LEU A 68 10.97 0.06 1.76
N THR A 69 10.28 0.73 2.69
CA THR A 69 9.64 0.05 3.83
C THR A 69 8.32 -0.62 3.45
N HIS A 70 7.66 -0.19 2.37
CA HIS A 70 6.31 -0.62 1.97
C HIS A 70 6.25 -1.55 0.76
N VAL A 71 7.38 -1.87 0.13
CA VAL A 71 7.40 -2.79 -1.02
C VAL A 71 6.78 -4.13 -0.67
N PHE A 72 7.15 -4.68 0.50
CA PHE A 72 6.66 -5.99 0.94
C PHE A 72 5.17 -5.96 1.32
N ASP A 73 4.69 -4.87 1.91
CA ASP A 73 3.27 -4.69 2.25
C ASP A 73 2.41 -4.66 0.98
N THR A 74 2.88 -3.98 -0.06
CA THR A 74 2.21 -3.94 -1.36
C THR A 74 2.17 -5.33 -2.00
N CYS A 75 3.27 -6.07 -1.96
CA CYS A 75 3.33 -7.44 -2.46
C CYS A 75 2.38 -8.37 -1.68
N ALA A 76 2.39 -8.29 -0.35
CA ALA A 76 1.50 -9.08 0.50
C ALA A 76 0.03 -8.76 0.22
N GLY A 77 -0.30 -7.47 0.04
CA GLY A 77 -1.64 -7.03 -0.33
C GLY A 77 -2.12 -7.64 -1.65
N LEU A 78 -1.30 -7.64 -2.71
CA LEU A 78 -1.64 -8.25 -4.01
C LEU A 78 -1.86 -9.76 -3.89
N VAL A 79 -1.03 -10.44 -3.10
CA VAL A 79 -1.19 -11.88 -2.81
C VAL A 79 -2.50 -12.12 -2.07
N LEU A 80 -2.82 -11.29 -1.06
CA LEU A 80 -4.06 -11.40 -0.30
C LEU A 80 -5.31 -11.26 -1.18
N VAL A 81 -5.36 -10.25 -2.06
CA VAL A 81 -6.49 -10.10 -3.00
C VAL A 81 -6.68 -11.37 -3.82
N THR A 82 -5.59 -11.92 -4.35
CA THR A 82 -5.66 -13.11 -5.22
C THR A 82 -6.10 -14.35 -4.45
N VAL A 83 -5.43 -14.64 -3.32
CA VAL A 83 -5.69 -15.85 -2.52
C VAL A 83 -7.08 -15.81 -1.89
N VAL A 84 -7.47 -14.67 -1.32
CA VAL A 84 -8.80 -14.50 -0.72
C VAL A 84 -9.87 -14.61 -1.80
N GLY A 85 -9.69 -13.98 -2.97
CA GLY A 85 -10.64 -14.08 -4.08
C GLY A 85 -10.84 -15.51 -4.55
N GLN A 86 -9.76 -16.28 -4.70
CA GLN A 86 -9.83 -17.69 -5.10
C GLN A 86 -10.51 -18.59 -4.05
N THR A 87 -10.14 -18.45 -2.79
CA THR A 87 -10.68 -19.28 -1.71
C THR A 87 -12.13 -18.95 -1.38
N MET A 88 -12.52 -17.67 -1.47
CA MET A 88 -13.92 -17.25 -1.34
C MET A 88 -14.77 -17.74 -2.51
N GLY A 89 -14.27 -17.64 -3.75
CA GLY A 89 -14.93 -18.19 -4.93
C GLY A 89 -15.14 -19.70 -4.85
N ALA A 90 -14.20 -20.41 -4.23
CA ALA A 90 -14.29 -21.85 -3.95
C ALA A 90 -15.15 -22.19 -2.72
N LYS A 91 -15.72 -21.19 -2.01
CA LYS A 91 -16.51 -21.33 -0.76
C LYS A 91 -15.75 -22.02 0.38
N ARG A 92 -14.43 -21.87 0.45
CA ARG A 92 -13.55 -22.48 1.46
C ARG A 92 -13.10 -21.47 2.51
N LEU A 93 -14.02 -21.02 3.36
CA LEU A 93 -13.79 -19.99 4.36
C LEU A 93 -12.67 -20.34 5.36
N ASP A 94 -12.52 -21.62 5.71
CA ASP A 94 -11.47 -22.06 6.65
C ASP A 94 -10.08 -21.86 6.03
N GLN A 95 -9.93 -22.14 4.74
CA GLN A 95 -8.69 -21.90 4.03
C GLN A 95 -8.39 -20.41 3.90
N THR A 96 -9.41 -19.59 3.67
CA THR A 96 -9.25 -18.13 3.61
C THR A 96 -8.66 -17.58 4.91
N LYS A 97 -9.20 -17.98 6.06
CA LYS A 97 -8.68 -17.58 7.39
C LYS A 97 -7.25 -18.06 7.62
N LEU A 98 -6.96 -19.29 7.20
CA LEU A 98 -5.63 -19.88 7.35
C LEU A 98 -4.59 -19.09 6.53
N TYR A 99 -4.86 -18.85 5.26
CA TYR A 99 -3.96 -18.09 4.37
C TYR A 99 -3.79 -16.64 4.84
N LEU A 100 -4.88 -15.97 5.21
CA LEU A 100 -4.82 -14.62 5.75
C LEU A 100 -3.85 -14.55 6.95
N ARG A 101 -3.99 -15.47 7.91
CA ARG A 101 -3.12 -15.51 9.09
C ARG A 101 -1.65 -15.79 8.75
N HIS A 102 -1.38 -16.67 7.79
CA HIS A 102 -0.01 -16.98 7.37
C HIS A 102 0.63 -15.82 6.63
N ILE A 103 -0.08 -15.20 5.69
CA ILE A 103 0.43 -14.05 4.93
C ILE A 103 0.69 -12.88 5.86
N MET A 104 -0.24 -12.56 6.78
CA MET A 104 -0.05 -11.51 7.78
C MET A 104 1.16 -11.77 8.68
N ARG A 105 1.36 -13.01 9.14
CA ARG A 105 2.56 -13.36 9.94
C ARG A 105 3.84 -13.18 9.15
N LEU A 106 3.86 -13.62 7.88
CA LEU A 106 5.01 -13.47 7.01
C LEU A 106 5.33 -12.00 6.75
N GLU A 107 4.29 -11.20 6.50
CA GLU A 107 4.39 -9.76 6.32
C GLU A 107 5.04 -9.10 7.54
N TYR A 108 4.52 -9.34 8.75
CA TYR A 108 5.14 -8.82 9.98
C TYR A 108 6.58 -9.28 10.15
N LEU A 109 6.86 -10.55 9.87
CA LEU A 109 8.21 -11.13 10.01
C LEU A 109 9.23 -10.46 9.08
N ILE A 110 8.81 -9.98 7.92
CA ILE A 110 9.67 -9.31 6.94
C ILE A 110 9.68 -7.80 7.18
N THR A 111 8.52 -7.19 7.34
CA THR A 111 8.38 -5.73 7.39
C THR A 111 8.95 -5.14 8.68
N VAL A 112 8.77 -5.81 9.84
CA VAL A 112 9.28 -5.31 11.12
C VAL A 112 10.81 -5.20 11.14
N PRO A 113 11.61 -6.21 10.77
CA PRO A 113 13.07 -6.09 10.71
C PRO A 113 13.53 -5.00 9.74
N ILE A 114 12.89 -4.88 8.57
CA ILE A 114 13.24 -3.85 7.57
C ILE A 114 12.98 -2.46 8.14
N ASN A 115 11.84 -2.24 8.77
CA ASN A 115 11.53 -0.96 9.40
C ASN A 115 12.52 -0.64 10.53
N ILE A 116 12.90 -1.62 11.36
CA ILE A 116 13.93 -1.43 12.39
C ILE A 116 15.26 -1.02 11.76
N LEU A 117 15.69 -1.70 10.69
CA LEU A 117 16.90 -1.33 9.97
C LEU A 117 16.82 0.10 9.44
N VAL A 118 15.71 0.50 8.84
CA VAL A 118 15.52 1.87 8.34
C VAL A 118 15.58 2.89 9.48
N VAL A 119 14.98 2.61 10.64
CA VAL A 119 15.06 3.50 11.82
C VAL A 119 16.51 3.64 12.31
N VAL A 120 17.23 2.53 12.43
CA VAL A 120 18.62 2.53 12.91
C VAL A 120 19.56 3.23 11.92
N PHE A 121 19.42 2.93 10.63
CA PHE A 121 20.26 3.49 9.57
C PHE A 121 19.72 4.79 8.96
N SER A 122 18.67 5.39 9.55
CA SER A 122 18.06 6.62 9.03
C SER A 122 19.06 7.77 8.83
N PRO A 123 20.05 8.04 9.73
CA PRO A 123 21.00 9.11 9.49
C PRO A 123 21.91 8.83 8.28
N GLN A 124 22.31 7.57 8.11
CA GLN A 124 23.18 7.16 6.99
C GLN A 124 22.41 7.25 5.67
N LEU A 125 21.14 6.80 5.65
CA LEU A 125 20.28 6.89 4.47
C LEU A 125 20.04 8.34 4.05
N VAL A 126 19.75 9.22 5.01
CA VAL A 126 19.59 10.66 4.75
C VAL A 126 20.91 11.30 4.34
N GLY A 127 22.04 10.88 4.92
CA GLY A 127 23.37 11.36 4.58
C GLY A 127 23.77 11.13 3.11
N LEU A 128 23.21 10.13 2.44
CA LEU A 128 23.43 9.88 1.01
C LEU A 128 22.93 11.03 0.11
N TYR A 129 21.98 11.82 0.59
CA TYR A 129 21.43 12.94 -0.17
C TYR A 129 22.28 14.22 -0.11
N HIS A 130 23.35 14.24 0.69
CA HIS A 130 24.31 15.36 0.79
C HIS A 130 23.62 16.72 1.03
N VAL A 131 22.64 16.76 1.91
CA VAL A 131 21.88 17.97 2.27
C VAL A 131 22.48 18.68 3.48
N SER A 132 21.99 19.90 3.77
CA SER A 132 22.42 20.64 4.95
C SER A 132 22.13 19.87 6.25
N ALA A 133 22.92 20.10 7.29
CA ALA A 133 22.76 19.43 8.58
C ALA A 133 21.35 19.62 9.17
N GLU A 134 20.78 20.81 9.01
CA GLU A 134 19.43 21.13 9.47
C GLU A 134 18.37 20.30 8.72
N THR A 135 18.46 20.20 7.39
CA THR A 135 17.57 19.34 6.59
C THR A 135 17.72 17.86 6.96
N ALA A 136 18.95 17.41 7.19
CA ALA A 136 19.21 16.02 7.55
C ALA A 136 18.64 15.64 8.91
N GLU A 137 18.70 16.54 9.89
CA GLU A 137 18.11 16.33 11.22
C GLU A 137 16.59 16.22 11.14
N ILE A 138 15.92 17.14 10.42
CA ILE A 138 14.48 17.12 10.22
C ILE A 138 14.04 15.84 9.47
N ALA A 139 14.72 15.50 8.38
CA ALA A 139 14.41 14.31 7.58
C ALA A 139 14.56 13.01 8.39
N THR A 140 15.62 12.91 9.20
CA THR A 140 15.84 11.76 10.08
C THR A 140 14.77 11.67 11.15
N GLY A 141 14.35 12.79 11.72
CA GLY A 141 13.25 12.87 12.69
C GLY A 141 11.92 12.38 12.08
N ILE A 142 11.55 12.89 10.92
CA ILE A 142 10.34 12.47 10.18
C ILE A 142 10.40 10.98 9.91
N LEU A 143 11.52 10.48 9.38
CA LEU A 143 11.68 9.08 9.00
C LEU A 143 11.55 8.15 10.22
N ARG A 144 12.17 8.49 11.35
CA ARG A 144 12.10 7.69 12.59
C ARG A 144 10.69 7.64 13.16
N ILE A 145 10.01 8.78 13.24
CA ILE A 145 8.63 8.84 13.75
C ILE A 145 7.71 8.04 12.83
N TYR A 146 7.76 8.31 11.52
CA TYR A 146 6.91 7.63 10.55
C TYR A 146 7.14 6.12 10.54
N THR A 147 8.39 5.68 10.43
CA THR A 147 8.73 4.25 10.39
C THR A 147 8.45 3.55 11.71
N GLY A 148 8.64 4.23 12.85
CA GLY A 148 8.31 3.71 14.18
C GLY A 148 6.81 3.43 14.33
N PHE A 149 5.95 4.35 13.93
CA PHE A 149 4.50 4.12 13.89
C PHE A 149 4.09 3.06 12.86
N SER A 150 4.78 3.02 11.73
CA SER A 150 4.54 2.07 10.65
C SER A 150 4.71 0.61 11.12
N ILE A 151 5.67 0.32 12.00
CA ILE A 151 5.89 -1.02 12.55
C ILE A 151 4.61 -1.59 13.18
N LEU A 152 3.85 -0.76 13.89
CA LEU A 152 2.68 -1.20 14.63
C LEU A 152 1.42 -1.27 13.78
N PHE A 153 1.20 -0.27 12.93
CA PHE A 153 -0.10 -0.05 12.31
C PHE A 153 -0.14 -0.45 10.83
N HIS A 154 0.99 -0.30 10.11
CA HIS A 154 0.99 -0.39 8.67
C HIS A 154 0.59 -1.77 8.12
N PRO A 155 1.14 -2.92 8.58
CA PRO A 155 0.77 -4.22 8.05
C PRO A 155 -0.73 -4.50 8.20
N THR A 156 -1.31 -4.17 9.35
CA THR A 156 -2.73 -4.37 9.59
C THR A 156 -3.60 -3.39 8.81
N ALA A 157 -3.23 -2.11 8.75
CA ALA A 157 -4.00 -1.08 8.08
C ALA A 157 -4.05 -1.26 6.56
N PHE A 158 -2.99 -1.80 5.96
CA PHE A 158 -2.93 -2.01 4.51
C PHE A 158 -3.38 -3.40 4.07
N ALA A 159 -3.00 -4.46 4.79
CA ALA A 159 -3.35 -5.82 4.40
C ALA A 159 -4.85 -6.13 4.53
N LEU A 160 -5.53 -5.64 5.56
CA LEU A 160 -6.96 -5.88 5.76
C LEU A 160 -7.83 -5.35 4.61
N PRO A 161 -7.70 -4.11 4.13
CA PRO A 161 -8.45 -3.62 2.98
C PRO A 161 -8.26 -4.48 1.72
N TYR A 162 -7.04 -4.97 1.47
CA TYR A 162 -6.79 -5.87 0.35
C TYR A 162 -7.52 -7.20 0.51
N ALA A 163 -7.55 -7.77 1.72
CA ALA A 163 -8.28 -9.00 2.00
C ALA A 163 -9.80 -8.82 1.79
N VAL A 164 -10.37 -7.70 2.24
CA VAL A 164 -11.79 -7.37 2.07
C VAL A 164 -12.13 -7.16 0.59
N ARG A 165 -11.27 -6.46 -0.15
CA ARG A 165 -11.42 -6.31 -1.62
C ARG A 165 -11.38 -7.67 -2.33
N GLY A 166 -10.48 -8.57 -1.91
CA GLY A 166 -10.40 -9.94 -2.43
C GLY A 166 -11.67 -10.77 -2.13
N ALA A 167 -12.32 -10.53 -1.01
CA ALA A 167 -13.60 -11.16 -0.66
C ALA A 167 -14.81 -10.65 -1.49
N GLY A 168 -14.62 -9.59 -2.29
CA GLY A 168 -15.68 -8.99 -3.11
C GLY A 168 -16.60 -8.05 -2.34
N ASP A 169 -16.32 -7.78 -1.06
CA ASP A 169 -17.10 -6.83 -0.27
C ASP A 169 -16.52 -5.41 -0.38
N THR A 170 -16.92 -4.73 -1.45
CA THR A 170 -16.54 -3.33 -1.67
C THR A 170 -17.28 -2.34 -0.78
N LYS A 171 -18.30 -2.79 -0.03
CA LYS A 171 -19.08 -1.92 0.87
C LYS A 171 -18.38 -1.69 2.22
N CYS A 172 -17.65 -2.69 2.70
CA CYS A 172 -16.94 -2.60 3.98
C CYS A 172 -15.75 -1.64 3.94
N THR A 173 -15.11 -1.48 2.78
CA THR A 173 -14.00 -0.52 2.59
C THR A 173 -14.44 0.94 2.55
N ARG A 174 -15.76 1.23 2.51
CA ARG A 174 -16.29 2.60 2.55
C ARG A 174 -16.36 3.21 3.95
N VAL A 175 -16.20 2.42 5.00
CA VAL A 175 -16.47 2.84 6.41
C VAL A 175 -15.19 2.88 7.25
N ALA A 176 -14.06 2.37 6.73
CA ALA A 176 -12.75 2.42 7.39
C ALA A 176 -11.87 3.53 6.82
#